data_a0f5e564662d68bb59f0ee26338fbd29
#
_entry.id   a0f5e564662d68bb59f0ee26338fbd29
#
_cell.length_a   1.000
_cell.length_b   1.000
_cell.length_c   1.000
_cell.angle_alpha   90.00
_cell.angle_beta   90.00
_cell.angle_gamma   90.00
#
_symmetry.space_group_name_H-M   'P 1'
#
loop_
_entity.id
_entity.type
_entity.pdbx_description
1 polymer ?
#
loop_
_entity_poly.entity_id
_entity_poly.type
_entity_poly.pdbx_seq_one_letter_code
_entity_poly.pdbx_strand_id
1 'polypeptide(L)'
;SNDLPLNVSREILQDSTVTRNLRNALTKRALQMLEKLAKDDAEKYQTFWKQFGLVLKEGPAEDMANVETIAKLLRFASTHTDSSAQTVSLEEYISRMKEGQEKIYYITADSYAAAKSSPHLELLRKKGIEVLLLSDRIDEWMMNYLTEFDGKAFQSVAKADESIDKLADEVDENAKEAEKALEPFIERVKTLLGDRVKEVRFTHRLTDTPAIVTTDADEMSTQMAKLFAAAGQAVPEVKYIFELNPDHPLVKRAADTQDDARFAEWVRSEERRVGKEC
;
A
#
# COMPACT_ATOMS: atom_id res chain seq x y z
N SER A 1 18.32 13.45 39.61
CA SER A 1 17.92 14.83 39.41
C SER A 1 16.85 15.23 40.43
N ASN A 2 17.21 16.04 41.40
CA ASN A 2 16.31 16.46 42.47
C ASN A 2 15.24 17.48 42.00
N ASP A 3 15.34 17.94 40.78
CA ASP A 3 14.51 19.01 40.23
C ASP A 3 13.33 18.51 39.37
N LEU A 4 13.21 17.19 39.19
CA LEU A 4 12.14 16.62 38.39
C LEU A 4 10.94 16.26 39.28
N PRO A 5 9.69 16.60 38.89
CA PRO A 5 8.49 16.22 39.59
C PRO A 5 8.26 14.71 39.46
N LEU A 6 8.28 14.02 40.57
CA LEU A 6 8.01 12.61 40.69
C LEU A 6 6.65 12.40 41.36
N ASN A 7 6.03 11.24 41.11
CA ASN A 7 4.86 10.81 41.87
C ASN A 7 5.26 10.50 43.34
N VAL A 8 4.27 10.23 44.21
CA VAL A 8 4.48 9.97 45.63
C VAL A 8 5.45 8.80 45.86
N SER A 9 5.38 7.77 45.01
CA SER A 9 6.28 6.60 45.08
C SER A 9 7.66 6.87 44.44
N ARG A 10 7.82 7.98 43.74
CA ARG A 10 9.03 8.36 42.97
C ARG A 10 9.41 7.41 41.84
N GLU A 11 8.49 6.54 41.42
CA GLU A 11 8.69 5.57 40.33
C GLU A 11 8.41 6.19 38.96
N ILE A 12 7.47 7.11 38.87
CA ILE A 12 7.00 7.70 37.63
C ILE A 12 7.15 9.22 37.69
N LEU A 13 7.62 9.81 36.58
CA LEU A 13 7.62 11.27 36.40
C LEU A 13 6.19 11.79 36.25
N GLN A 14 5.85 12.82 36.99
CA GLN A 14 4.56 13.49 36.82
C GLN A 14 4.55 14.31 35.53
N ASP A 15 3.41 14.33 34.84
CA ASP A 15 3.25 15.19 33.67
C ASP A 15 3.22 16.66 34.10
N SER A 16 4.23 17.37 33.70
CA SER A 16 4.42 18.80 34.01
C SER A 16 4.99 19.49 32.78
N THR A 17 4.94 20.82 32.76
CA THR A 17 5.55 21.63 31.70
C THR A 17 7.04 21.32 31.57
N VAL A 18 7.74 21.07 32.66
CA VAL A 18 9.19 20.74 32.66
C VAL A 18 9.41 19.39 31.98
N THR A 19 8.64 18.35 32.32
CA THR A 19 8.79 17.02 31.73
C THR A 19 8.39 17.02 30.25
N ARG A 20 7.38 17.76 29.85
CA ARG A 20 7.00 17.93 28.43
C ARG A 20 8.12 18.63 27.64
N ASN A 21 8.68 19.72 28.15
CA ASN A 21 9.76 20.46 27.50
C ASN A 21 11.02 19.59 27.36
N LEU A 22 11.36 18.82 28.40
CA LEU A 22 12.48 17.87 28.34
C LEU A 22 12.24 16.78 27.31
N ARG A 23 11.05 16.21 27.27
CA ARG A 23 10.66 15.19 26.27
C ARG A 23 10.87 15.75 24.87
N ASN A 24 10.29 16.93 24.57
CA ASN A 24 10.39 17.55 23.24
C ASN A 24 11.85 17.85 22.86
N ALA A 25 12.65 18.38 23.80
CA ALA A 25 14.06 18.67 23.53
C ALA A 25 14.89 17.39 23.28
N LEU A 26 14.63 16.34 24.08
CA LEU A 26 15.32 15.05 23.92
C LEU A 26 14.91 14.34 22.63
N THR A 27 13.62 14.34 22.29
CA THR A 27 13.11 13.80 21.04
C THR A 27 13.76 14.48 19.84
N LYS A 28 13.76 15.82 19.82
CA LYS A 28 14.39 16.59 18.75
C LYS A 28 15.89 16.26 18.64
N ARG A 29 16.59 16.15 19.76
CA ARG A 29 18.02 15.82 19.77
C ARG A 29 18.29 14.41 19.29
N ALA A 30 17.46 13.43 19.69
CA ALA A 30 17.57 12.05 19.23
C ALA A 30 17.35 11.94 17.73
N LEU A 31 16.32 12.60 17.20
CA LEU A 31 16.03 12.62 15.76
C LEU A 31 17.18 13.23 14.96
N GLN A 32 17.74 14.39 15.40
CA GLN A 32 18.90 15.01 14.78
C GLN A 32 20.14 14.11 14.79
N MET A 33 20.34 13.37 15.87
CA MET A 33 21.44 12.40 15.96
C MET A 33 21.26 11.26 14.95
N LEU A 34 20.04 10.75 14.79
CA LEU A 34 19.71 9.71 13.83
C LEU A 34 19.83 10.19 12.38
N GLU A 35 19.37 11.42 12.07
CA GLU A 35 19.56 12.02 10.74
C GLU A 35 21.05 12.13 10.40
N LYS A 36 21.85 12.61 11.36
CA LYS A 36 23.30 12.67 11.18
C LYS A 36 23.90 11.30 10.96
N LEU A 37 23.52 10.31 11.77
CA LEU A 37 24.00 8.93 11.62
C LEU A 37 23.63 8.35 10.24
N ALA A 38 22.39 8.56 9.79
CA ALA A 38 21.92 8.08 8.48
C ALA A 38 22.72 8.69 7.32
N LYS A 39 23.16 9.95 7.47
CA LYS A 39 23.93 10.67 6.46
C LYS A 39 25.41 10.29 6.48
N ASP A 40 26.01 10.18 7.66
CA ASP A 40 27.47 10.07 7.82
C ASP A 40 27.93 8.59 7.81
N ASP A 41 27.08 7.64 8.22
CA ASP A 41 27.41 6.21 8.35
C ASP A 41 26.19 5.34 8.06
N ALA A 42 25.93 5.11 6.78
CA ALA A 42 24.77 4.33 6.30
C ALA A 42 24.77 2.88 6.83
N GLU A 43 25.93 2.25 7.00
CA GLU A 43 26.00 0.86 7.49
C GLU A 43 25.58 0.77 8.96
N LYS A 44 26.06 1.72 9.76
CA LYS A 44 25.67 1.83 11.16
C LYS A 44 24.19 2.19 11.31
N TYR A 45 23.69 3.07 10.44
CA TYR A 45 22.28 3.39 10.41
C TYR A 45 21.43 2.16 10.04
N GLN A 46 21.87 1.35 9.07
CA GLN A 46 21.17 0.11 8.70
C GLN A 46 21.18 -0.91 9.86
N THR A 47 22.24 -0.96 10.65
CA THR A 47 22.29 -1.77 11.88
C THR A 47 21.27 -1.29 12.92
N PHE A 48 21.20 0.02 13.12
CA PHE A 48 20.19 0.66 13.97
C PHE A 48 18.78 0.35 13.45
N TRP A 49 18.55 0.52 12.13
CA TRP A 49 17.24 0.26 11.52
C TRP A 49 16.74 -1.16 11.74
N LYS A 50 17.61 -2.16 11.61
CA LYS A 50 17.25 -3.57 11.87
C LYS A 50 16.75 -3.82 13.29
N GLN A 51 17.21 -3.04 14.27
CA GLN A 51 16.82 -3.20 15.66
C GLN A 51 15.61 -2.33 16.05
N PHE A 52 15.52 -1.14 15.52
CA PHE A 52 14.56 -0.12 15.97
C PHE A 52 13.61 0.39 14.87
N GLY A 53 13.70 -0.15 13.66
CA GLY A 53 12.88 0.29 12.53
C GLY A 53 11.37 0.17 12.80
N LEU A 54 10.93 -0.92 13.43
CA LEU A 54 9.53 -1.09 13.82
C LEU A 54 9.05 -0.01 14.80
N VAL A 55 9.89 0.36 15.77
CA VAL A 55 9.57 1.44 16.71
C VAL A 55 9.49 2.80 16.01
N LEU A 56 10.39 3.06 15.06
CA LEU A 56 10.31 4.30 14.26
C LEU A 56 9.06 4.36 13.39
N LYS A 57 8.54 3.24 12.94
CA LYS A 57 7.29 3.16 12.18
C LYS A 57 6.03 3.50 13.00
N GLU A 58 6.11 3.44 14.33
CA GLU A 58 5.05 3.97 15.22
C GLU A 58 5.04 5.50 15.23
N GLY A 59 6.19 6.11 14.94
CA GLY A 59 6.40 7.55 15.07
C GLY A 59 5.41 8.44 14.32
N PRO A 60 5.03 8.17 13.06
CA PRO A 60 4.05 8.99 12.35
C PRO A 60 2.70 9.14 13.06
N ALA A 61 2.28 8.12 13.81
CA ALA A 61 1.05 8.17 14.60
C ALA A 61 1.25 8.80 15.99
N GLU A 62 2.38 8.50 16.64
CA GLU A 62 2.65 8.90 18.02
C GLU A 62 3.20 10.33 18.16
N ASP A 63 3.88 10.84 17.15
CA ASP A 63 4.54 12.15 17.17
C ASP A 63 4.30 12.92 15.86
N MET A 64 3.08 13.35 15.66
CA MET A 64 2.68 14.11 14.47
C MET A 64 3.46 15.43 14.29
N ALA A 65 3.99 16.01 15.38
CA ALA A 65 4.80 17.23 15.30
C ALA A 65 6.16 17.02 14.63
N ASN A 66 6.67 15.79 14.63
CA ASN A 66 7.95 15.41 14.04
C ASN A 66 7.79 14.44 12.86
N VAL A 67 6.58 14.25 12.32
CA VAL A 67 6.29 13.25 11.28
C VAL A 67 7.20 13.36 10.07
N GLU A 68 7.47 14.56 9.60
CA GLU A 68 8.34 14.80 8.44
C GLU A 68 9.81 14.37 8.73
N THR A 69 10.32 14.71 9.89
CA THR A 69 11.66 14.29 10.31
C THR A 69 11.74 12.77 10.47
N ILE A 70 10.73 12.17 11.08
CA ILE A 70 10.64 10.72 11.24
C ILE A 70 10.56 10.05 9.86
N ALA A 71 9.77 10.59 8.93
CA ALA A 71 9.64 10.05 7.58
C ALA A 71 10.99 9.96 6.84
N LYS A 72 11.89 10.93 7.01
CA LYS A 72 13.27 10.88 6.47
C LYS A 72 14.10 9.72 7.01
N LEU A 73 13.78 9.27 8.21
CA LEU A 73 14.49 8.18 8.89
C LEU A 73 13.94 6.80 8.54
N LEU A 74 12.75 6.68 7.96
CA LEU A 74 12.16 5.41 7.58
C LEU A 74 12.92 4.76 6.42
N ARG A 75 12.93 3.43 6.42
CA ARG A 75 13.54 2.61 5.35
C ARG A 75 12.54 1.56 4.90
N PHE A 76 12.54 1.29 3.61
CA PHE A 76 11.59 0.41 2.96
C PHE A 76 12.29 -0.57 2.03
N ALA A 77 11.67 -1.74 1.83
CA ALA A 77 11.92 -2.54 0.65
C ALA A 77 11.19 -1.92 -0.54
N SER A 78 11.71 -2.09 -1.74
CA SER A 78 11.07 -1.57 -2.95
C SER A 78 11.32 -2.46 -4.16
N THR A 79 10.56 -2.22 -5.22
CA THR A 79 10.77 -2.91 -6.50
C THR A 79 12.10 -2.55 -7.17
N HIS A 80 12.75 -1.47 -6.73
CA HIS A 80 14.05 -1.06 -7.25
C HIS A 80 15.20 -1.97 -6.80
N THR A 81 15.19 -2.38 -5.53
CA THR A 81 16.29 -3.17 -4.94
C THR A 81 16.16 -4.67 -5.16
N ASP A 82 14.97 -5.14 -5.49
CA ASP A 82 14.62 -6.56 -5.63
C ASP A 82 15.04 -7.43 -4.42
N SER A 83 15.05 -6.83 -3.24
CA SER A 83 15.48 -7.41 -1.97
C SER A 83 14.47 -7.12 -0.87
N SER A 84 14.29 -8.07 0.05
CA SER A 84 13.47 -7.89 1.25
C SER A 84 14.10 -6.94 2.28
N ALA A 85 15.37 -6.58 2.08
CA ALA A 85 16.04 -5.64 2.98
C ALA A 85 15.43 -4.24 2.84
N GLN A 86 15.08 -3.66 3.99
CA GLN A 86 14.53 -2.30 4.08
C GLN A 86 15.68 -1.28 4.09
N THR A 87 16.09 -0.88 2.90
CA THR A 87 17.27 0.00 2.70
C THR A 87 16.94 1.32 2.01
N VAL A 88 15.78 1.44 1.37
CA VAL A 88 15.39 2.59 0.58
C VAL A 88 14.78 3.67 1.46
N SER A 89 15.32 4.89 1.41
CA SER A 89 14.71 6.08 2.00
C SER A 89 13.67 6.71 1.07
N LEU A 90 12.79 7.56 1.63
CA LEU A 90 11.82 8.31 0.82
C LEU A 90 12.51 9.34 -0.09
N GLU A 91 13.62 9.93 0.35
CA GLU A 91 14.40 10.85 -0.48
C GLU A 91 15.00 10.13 -1.70
N GLU A 92 15.53 8.91 -1.52
CA GLU A 92 16.01 8.08 -2.63
C GLU A 92 14.88 7.70 -3.58
N TYR A 93 13.70 7.34 -3.05
CA TYR A 93 12.51 7.05 -3.87
C TYR A 93 12.17 8.26 -4.75
N ILE A 94 12.03 9.45 -4.15
CA ILE A 94 11.69 10.69 -4.88
C ILE A 94 12.74 11.01 -5.94
N SER A 95 14.02 10.81 -5.65
CA SER A 95 15.10 11.05 -6.63
C SER A 95 15.00 10.17 -7.88
N ARG A 96 14.30 9.04 -7.80
CA ARG A 96 14.08 8.09 -8.89
C ARG A 96 12.68 8.16 -9.51
N MET A 97 11.82 9.08 -9.03
CA MET A 97 10.49 9.28 -9.62
C MET A 97 10.60 9.61 -11.09
N LYS A 98 9.67 9.06 -11.88
CA LYS A 98 9.62 9.31 -13.33
C LYS A 98 8.96 10.65 -13.64
N GLU A 99 9.27 11.20 -14.81
CA GLU A 99 8.58 12.38 -15.32
C GLU A 99 7.07 12.12 -15.39
N GLY A 100 6.27 13.03 -14.85
CA GLY A 100 4.80 12.87 -14.75
C GLY A 100 4.31 12.02 -13.60
N GLN A 101 5.19 11.40 -12.82
CA GLN A 101 4.80 10.71 -11.60
C GLN A 101 4.51 11.72 -10.49
N GLU A 102 3.28 11.71 -9.96
CA GLU A 102 2.82 12.69 -8.97
C GLU A 102 2.86 12.15 -7.53
N LYS A 103 2.80 10.82 -7.35
CA LYS A 103 2.59 10.17 -6.06
C LYS A 103 3.70 9.17 -5.72
N ILE A 104 3.85 8.89 -4.44
CA ILE A 104 4.69 7.81 -3.91
C ILE A 104 3.82 6.56 -3.84
N TYR A 105 4.11 5.56 -4.67
CA TYR A 105 3.33 4.34 -4.74
C TYR A 105 3.84 3.29 -3.74
N TYR A 106 2.91 2.62 -3.08
CA TYR A 106 3.20 1.53 -2.17
C TYR A 106 2.15 0.42 -2.24
N ILE A 107 2.53 -0.75 -1.77
CA ILE A 107 1.63 -1.87 -1.53
C ILE A 107 1.90 -2.45 -0.15
N THR A 108 0.84 -2.83 0.56
CA THR A 108 0.91 -3.58 1.81
C THR A 108 0.52 -5.03 1.56
N ALA A 109 1.23 -5.96 2.16
CA ALA A 109 0.94 -7.39 2.05
C ALA A 109 1.42 -8.16 3.29
N ASP A 110 0.96 -9.41 3.46
CA ASP A 110 1.33 -10.26 4.59
C ASP A 110 2.80 -10.68 4.60
N SER A 111 3.47 -10.57 3.46
CA SER A 111 4.90 -10.87 3.32
C SER A 111 5.53 -10.10 2.16
N TYR A 112 6.86 -9.97 2.19
CA TYR A 112 7.61 -9.40 1.08
C TYR A 112 7.36 -10.15 -0.24
N ALA A 113 7.30 -11.49 -0.21
CA ALA A 113 7.05 -12.30 -1.40
C ALA A 113 5.67 -12.01 -2.00
N ALA A 114 4.63 -11.88 -1.16
CA ALA A 114 3.29 -11.50 -1.60
C ALA A 114 3.26 -10.09 -2.19
N ALA A 115 3.89 -9.11 -1.52
CA ALA A 115 4.00 -7.75 -2.06
C ALA A 115 4.70 -7.72 -3.41
N LYS A 116 5.85 -8.38 -3.53
CA LYS A 116 6.68 -8.41 -4.74
C LYS A 116 5.97 -9.06 -5.94
N SER A 117 5.18 -10.10 -5.70
CA SER A 117 4.48 -10.86 -6.76
C SER A 117 3.06 -10.35 -7.04
N SER A 118 2.65 -9.27 -6.41
CA SER A 118 1.29 -8.75 -6.57
C SER A 118 1.00 -8.30 -8.00
N PRO A 119 -0.13 -8.72 -8.60
CA PRO A 119 -0.57 -8.26 -9.92
C PRO A 119 -0.78 -6.74 -10.01
N HIS A 120 -1.04 -6.07 -8.89
CA HIS A 120 -1.15 -4.61 -8.83
C HIS A 120 0.13 -3.87 -9.25
N LEU A 121 1.28 -4.56 -9.31
CA LEU A 121 2.55 -4.00 -9.73
C LEU A 121 2.80 -4.07 -11.24
N GLU A 122 2.01 -4.83 -12.00
CA GLU A 122 2.30 -5.13 -13.41
C GLU A 122 2.49 -3.88 -14.27
N LEU A 123 1.51 -2.96 -14.24
CA LEU A 123 1.61 -1.71 -15.01
C LEU A 123 2.80 -0.85 -14.58
N LEU A 124 3.00 -0.69 -13.26
CA LEU A 124 4.06 0.14 -12.71
C LEU A 124 5.45 -0.41 -13.05
N ARG A 125 5.61 -1.74 -13.00
CA ARG A 125 6.82 -2.41 -13.47
C ARG A 125 7.07 -2.20 -14.97
N LYS A 126 6.03 -2.35 -15.79
CA LYS A 126 6.10 -2.09 -17.24
C LYS A 126 6.56 -0.66 -17.53
N LYS A 127 6.08 0.32 -16.75
CA LYS A 127 6.45 1.74 -16.88
C LYS A 127 7.75 2.11 -16.16
N GLY A 128 8.40 1.17 -15.48
CA GLY A 128 9.63 1.40 -14.72
C GLY A 128 9.45 2.31 -13.52
N ILE A 129 8.24 2.35 -12.94
CA ILE A 129 7.90 3.14 -11.75
C ILE A 129 8.15 2.28 -10.51
N GLU A 130 8.92 2.84 -9.58
CA GLU A 130 9.22 2.19 -8.30
C GLU A 130 8.00 2.14 -7.39
N VAL A 131 7.82 1.02 -6.69
CA VAL A 131 6.78 0.83 -5.68
C VAL A 131 7.41 0.37 -4.38
N LEU A 132 7.05 0.98 -3.26
CA LEU A 132 7.46 0.55 -1.93
C LEU A 132 6.70 -0.71 -1.54
N LEU A 133 7.43 -1.71 -1.03
CA LEU A 133 6.89 -3.02 -0.64
C LEU A 133 6.84 -3.10 0.89
N LEU A 134 5.66 -2.94 1.45
CA LEU A 134 5.42 -2.88 2.88
C LEU A 134 4.86 -4.22 3.36
N SER A 135 5.58 -4.90 4.24
CA SER A 135 5.21 -6.24 4.74
C SER A 135 5.27 -6.39 6.26
N ASP A 136 5.54 -5.32 6.99
CA ASP A 136 5.45 -5.31 8.43
C ASP A 136 4.00 -5.05 8.88
N ARG A 137 3.55 -5.72 9.94
CA ARG A 137 2.16 -5.56 10.44
C ARG A 137 1.81 -4.13 10.81
N ILE A 138 2.81 -3.34 11.22
CA ILE A 138 2.65 -1.93 11.58
C ILE A 138 2.42 -1.02 10.36
N ASP A 139 2.84 -1.45 9.17
CA ASP A 139 2.86 -0.62 7.97
C ASP A 139 1.47 -0.12 7.60
N GLU A 140 0.47 -0.99 7.67
CA GLU A 140 -0.91 -0.62 7.35
C GLU A 140 -1.45 0.48 8.28
N TRP A 141 -1.12 0.38 9.56
CA TRP A 141 -1.50 1.40 10.54
C TRP A 141 -0.69 2.69 10.34
N MET A 142 0.63 2.58 10.10
CA MET A 142 1.50 3.71 9.84
C MET A 142 1.00 4.55 8.64
N MET A 143 0.57 3.91 7.56
CA MET A 143 0.13 4.60 6.34
C MET A 143 -1.17 5.39 6.49
N ASN A 144 -1.94 5.19 7.57
CA ASN A 144 -3.06 6.06 7.90
C ASN A 144 -2.62 7.44 8.42
N TYR A 145 -1.39 7.56 8.90
CA TYR A 145 -0.83 8.79 9.46
C TYR A 145 0.24 9.40 8.56
N LEU A 146 0.99 8.58 7.84
CA LEU A 146 1.98 9.01 6.86
C LEU A 146 1.29 9.18 5.50
N THR A 147 0.67 10.33 5.27
CA THR A 147 -0.14 10.61 4.08
C THR A 147 0.63 11.29 2.95
N GLU A 148 1.70 12.00 3.28
CA GLU A 148 2.54 12.70 2.30
C GLU A 148 4.00 12.80 2.78
N PHE A 149 4.91 13.01 1.85
CA PHE A 149 6.30 13.33 2.10
C PHE A 149 6.83 14.25 0.99
N ASP A 150 7.50 15.34 1.38
CA ASP A 150 8.05 16.36 0.45
C ASP A 150 7.02 16.83 -0.61
N GLY A 151 5.78 17.08 -0.17
CA GLY A 151 4.67 17.50 -1.02
C GLY A 151 4.14 16.43 -1.97
N LYS A 152 4.56 15.17 -1.83
CA LYS A 152 4.09 14.02 -2.60
C LYS A 152 3.20 13.14 -1.75
N ALA A 153 1.95 12.93 -2.18
CA ALA A 153 1.03 12.04 -1.51
C ALA A 153 1.42 10.57 -1.68
N PHE A 154 1.19 9.76 -0.67
CA PHE A 154 1.26 8.31 -0.78
C PHE A 154 0.00 7.73 -1.41
N GLN A 155 0.16 6.73 -2.27
CA GLN A 155 -0.94 6.04 -2.91
C GLN A 155 -0.76 4.53 -2.89
N SER A 156 -1.73 3.83 -2.30
CA SER A 156 -1.79 2.37 -2.39
C SER A 156 -2.14 1.95 -3.82
N VAL A 157 -1.33 1.05 -4.39
CA VAL A 157 -1.60 0.50 -5.73
C VAL A 157 -2.74 -0.53 -5.72
N ALA A 158 -3.14 -1.02 -4.55
CA ALA A 158 -4.31 -1.90 -4.38
C ALA A 158 -5.65 -1.15 -4.33
N LYS A 159 -5.61 0.19 -4.36
CA LYS A 159 -6.81 1.04 -4.37
C LYS A 159 -7.06 1.63 -5.75
N ALA A 160 -8.34 1.92 -6.03
CA ALA A 160 -8.73 2.68 -7.21
C ALA A 160 -8.12 4.09 -7.16
N ASP A 161 -7.43 4.47 -8.21
CA ASP A 161 -6.78 5.78 -8.32
C ASP A 161 -6.58 6.18 -9.78
N GLU A 162 -7.05 7.37 -10.14
CA GLU A 162 -6.93 7.89 -11.50
C GLU A 162 -5.48 8.13 -11.94
N SER A 163 -4.57 8.44 -11.01
CA SER A 163 -3.17 8.67 -11.37
C SER A 163 -2.51 7.40 -11.90
N ILE A 164 -2.90 6.24 -11.37
CA ILE A 164 -2.43 4.93 -11.85
C ILE A 164 -3.09 4.61 -13.19
N ASP A 165 -4.40 4.85 -13.34
CA ASP A 165 -5.13 4.58 -14.58
C ASP A 165 -4.58 5.42 -15.77
N LYS A 166 -4.18 6.66 -15.50
CA LYS A 166 -3.53 7.54 -16.49
C LYS A 166 -2.14 7.09 -16.93
N LEU A 167 -1.49 6.19 -16.17
CA LEU A 167 -0.20 5.60 -16.58
C LEU A 167 -0.36 4.52 -17.65
N ALA A 168 -1.56 3.95 -17.80
CA ALA A 168 -1.84 3.01 -18.87
C ALA A 168 -1.73 3.69 -20.24
N ASP A 169 -1.32 2.92 -21.24
CA ASP A 169 -1.28 3.42 -22.61
C ASP A 169 -2.71 3.78 -23.07
N GLU A 170 -2.84 4.80 -23.91
CA GLU A 170 -4.13 5.15 -24.48
C GLU A 170 -4.69 3.97 -25.27
N VAL A 171 -5.92 3.61 -24.95
CA VAL A 171 -6.64 2.55 -25.64
C VAL A 171 -7.09 3.09 -26.97
N ASP A 172 -6.72 2.42 -28.06
CA ASP A 172 -7.17 2.82 -29.39
C ASP A 172 -8.69 2.63 -29.57
N GLU A 173 -9.25 3.25 -30.61
CA GLU A 173 -10.70 3.20 -30.84
C GLU A 173 -11.22 1.78 -31.10
N ASN A 174 -10.41 0.93 -31.74
CA ASN A 174 -10.78 -0.45 -32.02
C ASN A 174 -10.85 -1.28 -30.72
N ALA A 175 -9.94 -1.03 -29.78
CA ALA A 175 -9.98 -1.69 -28.47
C ALA A 175 -11.16 -1.21 -27.63
N LYS A 176 -11.53 0.08 -27.68
CA LYS A 176 -12.73 0.61 -27.03
C LYS A 176 -14.02 -0.01 -27.61
N GLU A 177 -14.08 -0.21 -28.91
CA GLU A 177 -15.23 -0.89 -29.54
C GLU A 177 -15.30 -2.38 -29.13
N ALA A 178 -14.15 -3.06 -29.06
CA ALA A 178 -14.07 -4.42 -28.58
C ALA A 178 -14.52 -4.56 -27.11
N GLU A 179 -14.14 -3.60 -26.25
CA GLU A 179 -14.61 -3.58 -24.86
C GLU A 179 -16.11 -3.35 -24.74
N LYS A 180 -16.69 -2.45 -25.56
CA LYS A 180 -18.14 -2.25 -25.62
C LYS A 180 -18.88 -3.53 -26.03
N ALA A 181 -18.31 -4.31 -26.94
CA ALA A 181 -18.89 -5.58 -27.34
C ALA A 181 -18.88 -6.61 -26.19
N LEU A 182 -18.03 -6.42 -25.18
CA LEU A 182 -17.93 -7.25 -23.98
C LEU A 182 -18.75 -6.73 -22.79
N GLU A 183 -19.50 -5.64 -22.92
CA GLU A 183 -20.40 -5.15 -21.86
C GLU A 183 -21.38 -6.22 -21.35
N PRO A 184 -22.02 -7.06 -22.20
CA PRO A 184 -22.87 -8.13 -21.73
C PRO A 184 -22.13 -9.16 -20.85
N PHE A 185 -20.87 -9.38 -21.11
CA PHE A 185 -20.01 -10.25 -20.29
C PHE A 185 -19.78 -9.65 -18.89
N ILE A 186 -19.51 -8.35 -18.81
CA ILE A 186 -19.37 -7.64 -17.53
C ILE A 186 -20.66 -7.77 -16.69
N GLU A 187 -21.82 -7.53 -17.29
CA GLU A 187 -23.11 -7.65 -16.60
C GLU A 187 -23.40 -9.09 -16.14
N ARG A 188 -22.98 -10.08 -16.92
CA ARG A 188 -23.12 -11.49 -16.55
C ARG A 188 -22.23 -11.85 -15.35
N VAL A 189 -20.98 -11.35 -15.33
CA VAL A 189 -20.06 -11.50 -14.18
C VAL A 189 -20.62 -10.82 -12.94
N LYS A 190 -21.11 -9.58 -13.07
CA LYS A 190 -21.71 -8.81 -11.99
C LYS A 190 -22.92 -9.51 -11.38
N THR A 191 -23.81 -10.03 -12.23
CA THR A 191 -24.99 -10.79 -11.79
C THR A 191 -24.58 -12.01 -10.97
N LEU A 192 -23.53 -12.70 -11.37
CA LEU A 192 -23.05 -13.91 -10.71
C LEU A 192 -22.36 -13.63 -9.37
N LEU A 193 -21.62 -12.53 -9.27
CA LEU A 193 -20.95 -12.11 -8.06
C LEU A 193 -21.92 -11.42 -7.07
N GLY A 194 -22.99 -10.80 -7.56
CA GLY A 194 -24.04 -10.17 -6.76
C GLY A 194 -23.49 -9.11 -5.82
N ASP A 195 -23.95 -9.13 -4.56
CA ASP A 195 -23.60 -8.13 -3.54
C ASP A 195 -22.16 -8.21 -3.02
N ARG A 196 -21.37 -9.21 -3.44
CA ARG A 196 -19.97 -9.38 -3.03
C ARG A 196 -19.04 -8.34 -3.66
N VAL A 197 -19.44 -7.75 -4.78
CA VAL A 197 -18.69 -6.73 -5.49
C VAL A 197 -19.48 -5.44 -5.59
N LYS A 198 -18.80 -4.32 -5.54
CA LYS A 198 -19.36 -2.99 -5.78
C LYS A 198 -19.55 -2.76 -7.28
N GLU A 199 -18.54 -3.14 -8.04
CA GLU A 199 -18.46 -2.92 -9.48
C GLU A 199 -17.69 -4.05 -10.14
N VAL A 200 -17.99 -4.32 -11.40
CA VAL A 200 -17.19 -5.14 -12.33
C VAL A 200 -16.85 -4.27 -13.52
N ARG A 201 -15.57 -4.17 -13.86
CA ARG A 201 -15.12 -3.34 -14.98
C ARG A 201 -13.86 -3.91 -15.64
N PHE A 202 -13.52 -3.40 -16.81
CA PHE A 202 -12.23 -3.66 -17.42
C PHE A 202 -11.16 -2.75 -16.84
N THR A 203 -9.91 -3.23 -16.88
CA THR A 203 -8.74 -2.48 -16.44
C THR A 203 -7.58 -2.67 -17.41
N HIS A 204 -6.80 -1.62 -17.58
CA HIS A 204 -5.54 -1.64 -18.33
C HIS A 204 -4.31 -1.65 -17.42
N ARG A 205 -4.52 -1.88 -16.11
CA ARG A 205 -3.44 -2.03 -15.12
C ARG A 205 -2.74 -3.38 -15.21
N LEU A 206 -3.32 -4.35 -15.91
CA LEU A 206 -2.83 -5.73 -16.02
C LEU A 206 -2.16 -5.97 -17.35
N THR A 207 -1.10 -6.80 -17.34
CA THR A 207 -0.41 -7.31 -18.52
C THR A 207 -0.60 -8.81 -18.67
N ASP A 208 -0.25 -9.58 -17.65
CA ASP A 208 -0.23 -11.04 -17.67
C ASP A 208 -1.31 -11.70 -16.83
N THR A 209 -1.93 -10.95 -15.94
CA THR A 209 -2.97 -11.46 -15.03
C THR A 209 -4.37 -11.22 -15.59
N PRO A 210 -5.31 -12.18 -15.47
CA PRO A 210 -6.67 -12.04 -16.01
C PRO A 210 -7.56 -11.11 -15.21
N ALA A 211 -7.37 -11.02 -13.89
CA ALA A 211 -8.23 -10.22 -13.01
C ALA A 211 -7.52 -9.79 -11.73
N ILE A 212 -7.95 -8.67 -11.17
CA ILE A 212 -7.59 -8.19 -9.82
C ILE A 212 -8.83 -7.71 -9.09
N VAL A 213 -8.71 -7.55 -7.77
CA VAL A 213 -9.66 -6.78 -6.98
C VAL A 213 -8.99 -5.51 -6.46
N THR A 214 -9.71 -4.41 -6.51
CA THR A 214 -9.31 -3.14 -5.92
C THR A 214 -10.37 -2.69 -4.92
N THR A 215 -9.99 -1.85 -3.97
CA THR A 215 -10.93 -1.14 -3.10
C THR A 215 -11.02 0.31 -3.53
N ASP A 216 -12.12 0.98 -3.20
CA ASP A 216 -12.22 2.42 -3.39
C ASP A 216 -11.17 3.17 -2.57
N ALA A 217 -10.88 4.40 -3.00
CA ALA A 217 -9.91 5.27 -2.31
C ALA A 217 -10.24 5.49 -0.83
N ASP A 218 -11.54 5.62 -0.52
CA ASP A 218 -12.04 5.89 0.83
C ASP A 218 -12.38 4.62 1.64
N GLU A 219 -12.30 3.45 1.02
CA GLU A 219 -12.59 2.17 1.68
C GLU A 219 -11.39 1.69 2.51
N MET A 220 -11.69 0.93 3.56
CA MET A 220 -10.66 0.23 4.33
C MET A 220 -9.93 -0.77 3.43
N SER A 221 -8.59 -0.81 3.54
CA SER A 221 -7.82 -1.81 2.81
C SER A 221 -8.13 -3.24 3.26
N THR A 222 -7.90 -4.21 2.37
CA THR A 222 -8.06 -5.63 2.71
C THR A 222 -7.15 -6.05 3.86
N GLN A 223 -5.95 -5.50 3.94
CA GLN A 223 -5.00 -5.79 5.02
C GLN A 223 -5.48 -5.23 6.37
N MET A 224 -6.02 -4.02 6.39
CA MET A 224 -6.59 -3.44 7.60
C MET A 224 -7.81 -4.24 8.07
N ALA A 225 -8.69 -4.64 7.14
CA ALA A 225 -9.83 -5.50 7.45
C ALA A 225 -9.41 -6.83 8.10
N LYS A 226 -8.36 -7.47 7.58
CA LYS A 226 -7.78 -8.69 8.16
C LYS A 226 -7.23 -8.46 9.58
N LEU A 227 -6.55 -7.32 9.81
CA LEU A 227 -6.02 -6.97 11.13
C LEU A 227 -7.14 -6.77 12.16
N PHE A 228 -8.20 -6.06 11.81
CA PHE A 228 -9.38 -5.88 12.68
C PHE A 228 -10.08 -7.21 12.97
N ALA A 229 -10.29 -8.05 11.95
CA ALA A 229 -10.87 -9.38 12.13
C ALA A 229 -10.02 -10.26 13.06
N ALA A 230 -8.69 -10.25 12.91
CA ALA A 230 -7.76 -10.97 13.78
C ALA A 230 -7.77 -10.45 15.23
N ALA A 231 -8.09 -9.16 15.43
CA ALA A 231 -8.27 -8.55 16.74
C ALA A 231 -9.67 -8.79 17.36
N GLY A 232 -10.54 -9.55 16.66
CA GLY A 232 -11.92 -9.80 17.11
C GLY A 232 -12.86 -8.59 17.04
N GLN A 233 -12.47 -7.57 16.28
CA GLN A 233 -13.30 -6.39 16.06
C GLN A 233 -14.26 -6.60 14.87
N ALA A 234 -15.44 -5.97 14.94
CA ALA A 234 -16.37 -5.97 13.81
C ALA A 234 -15.74 -5.22 12.63
N VAL A 235 -15.65 -5.91 11.50
CA VAL A 235 -15.14 -5.32 10.26
C VAL A 235 -16.34 -4.88 9.43
N PRO A 236 -16.38 -3.62 8.93
CA PRO A 236 -17.38 -3.22 7.94
C PRO A 236 -17.29 -4.15 6.73
N GLU A 237 -18.42 -4.45 6.12
CA GLU A 237 -18.43 -5.21 4.87
C GLU A 237 -17.83 -4.35 3.76
N VAL A 238 -16.60 -4.70 3.36
CA VAL A 238 -15.89 -4.03 2.27
C VAL A 238 -16.32 -4.65 0.96
N LYS A 239 -16.89 -3.84 0.06
CA LYS A 239 -17.25 -4.28 -1.29
C LYS A 239 -16.12 -3.94 -2.26
N TYR A 240 -15.64 -4.95 -2.97
CA TYR A 240 -14.53 -4.82 -3.90
C TYR A 240 -14.98 -4.40 -5.29
N ILE A 241 -14.07 -3.77 -6.03
CA ILE A 241 -14.17 -3.58 -7.47
C ILE A 241 -13.44 -4.76 -8.11
N PHE A 242 -14.15 -5.55 -8.92
CA PHE A 242 -13.56 -6.66 -9.66
C PHE A 242 -13.15 -6.18 -11.04
N GLU A 243 -11.86 -6.17 -11.31
CA GLU A 243 -11.28 -5.61 -12.53
C GLU A 243 -10.73 -6.73 -13.41
N LEU A 244 -11.10 -6.73 -14.67
CA LEU A 244 -10.77 -7.75 -15.67
C LEU A 244 -9.84 -7.19 -16.74
N ASN A 245 -8.87 -8.00 -17.15
CA ASN A 245 -7.98 -7.69 -18.27
C ASN A 245 -8.67 -8.11 -19.59
N PRO A 246 -9.14 -7.16 -20.44
CA PRO A 246 -9.87 -7.47 -21.65
C PRO A 246 -9.01 -8.23 -22.68
N ASP A 247 -7.69 -8.09 -22.61
CA ASP A 247 -6.76 -8.70 -23.56
C ASP A 247 -6.32 -10.12 -23.18
N HIS A 248 -6.61 -10.53 -21.94
CA HIS A 248 -6.16 -11.82 -21.46
C HIS A 248 -6.93 -12.99 -22.11
N PRO A 249 -6.25 -14.05 -22.61
CA PRO A 249 -6.89 -15.16 -23.31
C PRO A 249 -7.99 -15.87 -22.51
N LEU A 250 -7.82 -15.98 -21.18
CA LEU A 250 -8.85 -16.58 -20.32
C LEU A 250 -10.13 -15.74 -20.25
N VAL A 251 -9.99 -14.40 -20.22
CA VAL A 251 -11.13 -13.48 -20.21
C VAL A 251 -11.88 -13.55 -21.53
N LYS A 252 -11.16 -13.53 -22.67
CA LYS A 252 -11.74 -13.70 -24.00
C LYS A 252 -12.49 -15.05 -24.14
N ARG A 253 -11.89 -16.13 -23.69
CA ARG A 253 -12.52 -17.47 -23.69
C ARG A 253 -13.76 -17.51 -22.79
N ALA A 254 -13.70 -16.89 -21.63
CA ALA A 254 -14.85 -16.83 -20.72
C ALA A 254 -16.01 -16.03 -21.32
N ALA A 255 -15.73 -14.94 -22.03
CA ALA A 255 -16.74 -14.15 -22.73
C ALA A 255 -17.46 -14.95 -23.83
N ASP A 256 -16.74 -15.83 -24.52
CA ASP A 256 -17.31 -16.70 -25.58
C ASP A 256 -18.04 -17.95 -25.01
N THR A 257 -17.94 -18.22 -23.71
CA THR A 257 -18.52 -19.41 -23.10
C THR A 257 -20.04 -19.29 -22.96
N GLN A 258 -20.78 -20.16 -23.63
CA GLN A 258 -22.25 -20.27 -23.58
C GLN A 258 -22.73 -21.14 -22.42
N ASP A 259 -21.90 -22.02 -21.89
CA ASP A 259 -22.21 -22.91 -20.77
C ASP A 259 -22.15 -22.14 -19.44
N ASP A 260 -23.35 -21.93 -18.84
CA ASP A 260 -23.45 -21.16 -17.58
C ASP A 260 -22.75 -21.82 -16.40
N ALA A 261 -22.68 -23.15 -16.36
CA ALA A 261 -22.00 -23.86 -15.27
C ALA A 261 -20.46 -23.64 -15.34
N ARG A 262 -19.87 -23.76 -16.52
CA ARG A 262 -18.45 -23.50 -16.75
C ARG A 262 -18.10 -22.04 -16.54
N PHE A 263 -18.96 -21.14 -17.00
CA PHE A 263 -18.81 -19.72 -16.77
C PHE A 263 -18.78 -19.38 -15.28
N ALA A 264 -19.75 -19.90 -14.53
CA ALA A 264 -19.85 -19.70 -13.09
C ALA A 264 -18.65 -20.28 -12.33
N GLU A 265 -18.14 -21.44 -12.76
CA GLU A 265 -16.95 -22.06 -12.20
C GLU A 265 -15.71 -21.16 -12.41
N TRP A 266 -15.53 -20.65 -13.62
CA TRP A 266 -14.41 -19.74 -13.94
C TRP A 266 -14.46 -18.47 -13.10
N VAL A 267 -15.60 -17.77 -13.04
CA VAL A 267 -15.76 -16.53 -12.27
C VAL A 267 -15.45 -16.76 -10.80
N ARG A 268 -15.98 -17.83 -10.20
CA ARG A 268 -15.71 -18.17 -8.79
C ARG A 268 -14.26 -18.58 -8.55
N SER A 269 -13.61 -19.19 -9.54
CA SER A 269 -12.18 -19.53 -9.46
C SER A 269 -11.31 -18.28 -9.45
N GLU A 270 -11.58 -17.32 -10.34
CA GLU A 270 -10.85 -16.06 -10.40
C GLU A 270 -11.09 -15.20 -9.15
N GLU A 271 -12.33 -15.08 -8.69
CA GLU A 271 -12.64 -14.38 -7.45
C GLU A 271 -11.87 -14.95 -6.25
N ARG A 272 -11.80 -16.28 -6.12
CA ARG A 272 -11.06 -16.93 -5.04
C ARG A 272 -9.55 -16.73 -5.17
N ARG A 273 -9.03 -16.71 -6.39
CA ARG A 273 -7.62 -16.47 -6.66
C ARG A 273 -7.23 -15.05 -6.21
N VAL A 274 -7.91 -14.04 -6.75
CA VAL A 274 -7.63 -12.63 -6.43
C VAL A 274 -7.91 -12.29 -4.97
N GLY A 275 -8.92 -12.91 -4.36
CA GLY A 275 -9.22 -12.73 -2.93
C GLY A 275 -8.19 -13.35 -1.98
N LYS A 276 -7.31 -14.24 -2.46
CA LYS A 276 -6.17 -14.78 -1.69
C LYS A 276 -4.89 -13.98 -1.88
N GLU A 277 -4.77 -13.26 -2.99
CA GLU A 277 -3.62 -12.43 -3.32
C GLU A 277 -3.68 -11.03 -2.67
N CYS A 278 -4.85 -10.67 -2.12
CA CYS A 278 -5.10 -9.41 -1.42
C CYS A 278 -4.93 -9.51 0.09
#